data_60287d84b950b3d2b9c285b9cf08d2db
#
_entry.id   60287d84b950b3d2b9c285b9cf08d2db
#
_cell.length_a   1.000
_cell.length_b   1.000
_cell.length_c   1.000
_cell.angle_alpha   90.00
_cell.angle_beta   90.00
_cell.angle_gamma   90.00
#
_symmetry.space_group_name_H-M   'P 1'
#
loop_
_entity.id
_entity.type
_entity.pdbx_description
1 polymer ?
#
loop_
_entity_poly.entity_id
_entity_poly.type
_entity_poly.pdbx_seq_one_letter_code
_entity_poly.pdbx_strand_id
1 'polypeptide(L)'
;MKMSNMKEKLHTTELYLPNDETIMTEQLKCLDRLYDFNMTRPTELDKRQKLMKEMFAEVGENCYIEPPFHSNFGGKHCHLGNNIYFNFGVTLVDDTHVYIGDSTMLGPNVVIATAGHPILPELRVKAYQYNATVHIGKNCWLGAGVIVLPGITIGDNTVVGAGSVVTKDLPPNVIAVGNPCRVLREINEHDREYYFKDKK
;
A
#
# COMPACT_ATOMS: atom_id res chain seq x y z
N MET A 1 27.04 20.03 15.84
CA MET A 1 26.18 19.52 14.76
C MET A 1 24.97 18.87 15.42
N LYS A 2 23.74 19.40 15.26
CA LYS A 2 22.54 18.69 15.68
C LYS A 2 22.51 17.37 14.89
N MET A 3 22.53 16.24 15.58
CA MET A 3 22.22 14.95 14.95
C MET A 3 20.84 15.12 14.32
N SER A 4 20.75 15.03 12.99
CA SER A 4 19.46 15.06 12.30
C SER A 4 18.67 13.89 12.82
N ASN A 5 17.46 14.17 13.35
CA ASN A 5 16.56 13.15 13.87
C ASN A 5 16.19 12.19 12.72
N MET A 6 16.67 10.95 12.75
CA MET A 6 16.41 9.96 11.70
C MET A 6 14.91 9.75 11.50
N LYS A 7 14.13 9.88 12.57
CA LYS A 7 12.67 9.78 12.51
C LYS A 7 12.02 10.89 11.66
N GLU A 8 12.59 12.11 11.64
CA GLU A 8 12.08 13.20 10.78
C GLU A 8 12.28 12.89 9.29
N LYS A 9 13.28 12.07 8.96
CA LYS A 9 13.57 11.68 7.58
C LYS A 9 12.67 10.58 7.03
N LEU A 10 11.96 9.83 7.90
CA LEU A 10 11.05 8.76 7.48
C LEU A 10 10.03 9.23 6.42
N HIS A 11 9.57 10.47 6.53
CA HIS A 11 8.54 11.01 5.64
C HIS A 11 9.11 11.94 4.57
N THR A 12 10.41 11.79 4.29
CA THR A 12 11.12 12.53 3.23
C THR A 12 11.80 11.56 2.29
N THR A 13 12.30 12.07 1.15
CA THR A 13 13.13 11.28 0.23
C THR A 13 14.60 11.29 0.61
N GLU A 14 14.97 11.85 1.76
CA GLU A 14 16.35 11.87 2.23
C GLU A 14 16.79 10.49 2.72
N LEU A 15 18.09 10.22 2.60
CA LEU A 15 18.66 9.01 3.15
C LEU A 15 18.64 9.02 4.68
N TYR A 16 18.22 7.90 5.25
CA TYR A 16 18.21 7.66 6.69
C TYR A 16 18.64 6.23 7.01
N LEU A 17 18.83 5.94 8.29
CA LEU A 17 19.15 4.60 8.79
C LEU A 17 17.88 4.01 9.47
N PRO A 18 17.28 2.96 8.92
CA PRO A 18 16.04 2.38 9.45
C PRO A 18 16.25 1.65 10.79
N ASN A 19 17.49 1.30 11.14
CA ASN A 19 17.86 0.66 12.39
C ASN A 19 18.10 1.66 13.56
N ASP A 20 17.68 2.91 13.43
CA ASP A 20 17.64 3.87 14.54
C ASP A 20 16.73 3.36 15.66
N GLU A 21 17.20 3.41 16.91
CA GLU A 21 16.54 2.84 18.07
C GLU A 21 15.12 3.40 18.28
N THR A 22 14.92 4.70 18.01
CA THR A 22 13.62 5.35 18.16
C THR A 22 12.62 4.87 17.10
N ILE A 23 13.07 4.62 15.88
CA ILE A 23 12.28 4.06 14.78
C ILE A 23 11.90 2.62 15.10
N MET A 24 12.88 1.79 15.49
CA MET A 24 12.64 0.38 15.80
C MET A 24 11.71 0.18 17.00
N THR A 25 11.86 1.00 18.04
CA THR A 25 10.97 0.94 19.22
C THR A 25 9.51 1.22 18.85
N GLU A 26 9.27 2.16 17.94
CA GLU A 26 7.94 2.49 17.47
C GLU A 26 7.38 1.38 16.57
N GLN A 27 8.20 0.88 15.66
CA GLN A 27 7.85 -0.21 14.76
C GLN A 27 7.39 -1.46 15.52
N LEU A 28 8.12 -1.88 16.55
CA LEU A 28 7.76 -3.05 17.37
C LEU A 28 6.36 -2.91 17.99
N LYS A 29 6.01 -1.73 18.51
CA LYS A 29 4.66 -1.48 19.05
C LYS A 29 3.57 -1.59 17.99
N CYS A 30 3.87 -1.20 16.75
CA CYS A 30 2.93 -1.33 15.65
C CYS A 30 2.77 -2.78 15.23
N LEU A 31 3.86 -3.55 15.23
CA LEU A 31 3.84 -4.97 14.90
C LEU A 31 3.10 -5.82 15.93
N ASP A 32 3.12 -5.47 17.21
CA ASP A 32 2.30 -6.12 18.24
C ASP A 32 0.80 -6.00 17.94
N ARG A 33 0.34 -4.81 17.55
CA ARG A 33 -1.07 -4.61 17.16
C ARG A 33 -1.42 -5.37 15.88
N LEU A 34 -0.51 -5.38 14.92
CA LEU A 34 -0.67 -6.16 13.68
C LEU A 34 -0.79 -7.65 13.98
N TYR A 35 0.01 -8.15 14.92
CA TYR A 35 -0.11 -9.53 15.38
C TYR A 35 -1.50 -9.82 15.95
N ASP A 36 -2.00 -8.95 16.84
CA ASP A 36 -3.33 -9.09 17.43
C ASP A 36 -4.43 -9.07 16.36
N PHE A 37 -4.31 -8.21 15.34
CA PHE A 37 -5.24 -8.16 14.21
C PHE A 37 -5.23 -9.49 13.44
N ASN A 38 -4.06 -9.99 13.08
CA ASN A 38 -3.92 -11.21 12.29
C ASN A 38 -4.38 -12.48 13.04
N MET A 39 -4.37 -12.45 14.37
CA MET A 39 -4.84 -13.54 15.23
C MET A 39 -6.34 -13.49 15.54
N THR A 40 -7.07 -12.55 14.99
CA THR A 40 -8.54 -12.49 15.15
C THR A 40 -9.23 -13.63 14.43
N ARG A 41 -10.29 -14.15 15.04
CA ARG A 41 -11.18 -15.13 14.38
C ARG A 41 -12.02 -14.45 13.30
N PRO A 42 -12.45 -15.17 12.26
CA PRO A 42 -13.32 -14.60 11.20
C PRO A 42 -14.63 -13.99 11.73
N THR A 43 -15.10 -14.45 12.88
CA THR A 43 -16.33 -13.96 13.51
C THR A 43 -16.14 -12.76 14.43
N GLU A 44 -14.89 -12.33 14.71
CA GLU A 44 -14.57 -11.19 15.60
C GLU A 44 -14.53 -9.85 14.81
N LEU A 45 -15.58 -9.55 14.05
CA LEU A 45 -15.62 -8.38 13.15
C LEU A 45 -15.49 -7.04 13.90
N ASP A 46 -16.17 -6.88 15.02
CA ASP A 46 -16.09 -5.64 15.83
C ASP A 46 -14.67 -5.43 16.39
N LYS A 47 -14.01 -6.51 16.80
CA LYS A 47 -12.62 -6.47 17.26
C LYS A 47 -11.66 -6.06 16.14
N ARG A 48 -11.87 -6.59 14.93
CA ARG A 48 -11.08 -6.18 13.75
C ARG A 48 -11.25 -4.72 13.44
N GLN A 49 -12.49 -4.21 13.42
CA GLN A 49 -12.79 -2.81 13.19
C GLN A 49 -12.13 -1.89 14.22
N LYS A 50 -12.15 -2.29 15.50
CA LYS A 50 -11.48 -1.54 16.57
C LYS A 50 -9.95 -1.51 16.34
N LEU A 51 -9.34 -2.67 16.08
CA LEU A 51 -7.91 -2.78 15.83
C LEU A 51 -7.47 -1.96 14.60
N MET A 52 -8.26 -1.99 13.53
CA MET A 52 -7.98 -1.16 12.34
C MET A 52 -7.92 0.34 12.69
N LYS A 53 -8.86 0.84 13.50
CA LYS A 53 -8.85 2.24 13.96
C LYS A 53 -7.65 2.59 14.83
N GLU A 54 -7.06 1.62 15.52
CA GLU A 54 -5.87 1.80 16.35
C GLU A 54 -4.56 1.65 15.55
N MET A 55 -4.60 0.92 14.44
CA MET A 55 -3.44 0.61 13.60
C MET A 55 -3.17 1.66 12.53
N PHE A 56 -4.19 2.04 11.77
CA PHE A 56 -4.07 2.91 10.62
C PHE A 56 -4.03 4.40 11.02
N ALA A 57 -3.32 5.22 10.24
CA ALA A 57 -3.33 6.67 10.40
C ALA A 57 -4.74 7.23 10.26
N GLU A 58 -5.45 6.74 9.25
CA GLU A 58 -6.85 7.05 8.96
C GLU A 58 -7.52 5.81 8.39
N VAL A 59 -8.75 5.55 8.80
CA VAL A 59 -9.59 4.50 8.23
C VAL A 59 -11.04 4.99 8.17
N GLY A 60 -11.57 5.03 6.95
CA GLY A 60 -12.94 5.41 6.68
C GLY A 60 -13.96 4.33 7.08
N GLU A 61 -15.20 4.56 6.69
CA GLU A 61 -16.30 3.63 6.97
C GLU A 61 -16.29 2.43 6.01
N ASN A 62 -16.85 1.30 6.46
CA ASN A 62 -17.04 0.07 5.69
C ASN A 62 -15.74 -0.51 5.09
N CYS A 63 -14.59 -0.28 5.71
CA CYS A 63 -13.34 -0.90 5.31
C CYS A 63 -13.26 -2.32 5.82
N TYR A 64 -12.75 -3.23 4.98
CA TYR A 64 -12.57 -4.63 5.34
C TYR A 64 -11.20 -5.13 4.86
N ILE A 65 -10.44 -5.73 5.77
CA ILE A 65 -9.11 -6.31 5.50
C ILE A 65 -9.14 -7.78 5.91
N GLU A 66 -8.82 -8.65 4.95
CA GLU A 66 -8.67 -10.09 5.21
C GLU A 66 -7.31 -10.39 5.85
N PRO A 67 -7.26 -11.01 7.03
CA PRO A 67 -6.01 -11.57 7.54
C PRO A 67 -5.54 -12.78 6.71
N PRO A 68 -4.22 -13.04 6.62
CA PRO A 68 -3.17 -12.19 7.20
C PRO A 68 -2.93 -10.93 6.36
N PHE A 69 -2.73 -9.82 7.07
CA PHE A 69 -2.24 -8.55 6.53
C PHE A 69 -0.79 -8.35 6.99
N HIS A 70 0.07 -7.84 6.11
CA HIS A 70 1.48 -7.61 6.40
C HIS A 70 1.82 -6.13 6.25
N SER A 71 2.58 -5.60 7.19
CA SER A 71 3.00 -4.20 7.16
C SER A 71 4.22 -3.97 8.03
N ASN A 72 5.13 -3.08 7.61
CA ASN A 72 6.32 -2.73 8.38
C ASN A 72 5.99 -1.93 9.66
N PHE A 73 5.03 -1.03 9.59
CA PHE A 73 4.55 -0.22 10.71
C PHE A 73 3.09 -0.50 11.06
N GLY A 74 2.60 -1.71 10.74
CA GLY A 74 1.27 -2.16 11.12
C GLY A 74 0.13 -1.33 10.52
N GLY A 75 0.36 -0.58 9.45
CA GLY A 75 -0.62 0.33 8.86
C GLY A 75 -0.54 1.77 9.39
N LYS A 76 0.36 2.06 10.32
CA LYS A 76 0.46 3.38 10.99
C LYS A 76 0.57 4.56 10.04
N HIS A 77 1.19 4.39 8.88
CA HIS A 77 1.36 5.46 7.90
C HIS A 77 0.40 5.32 6.71
N CYS A 78 -0.64 4.48 6.85
CA CYS A 78 -1.62 4.26 5.79
C CYS A 78 -2.92 5.03 6.07
N HIS A 79 -3.42 5.70 5.02
CA HIS A 79 -4.64 6.51 5.03
C HIS A 79 -5.64 5.85 4.10
N LEU A 80 -6.68 5.27 4.67
CA LEU A 80 -7.72 4.55 3.94
C LEU A 80 -9.00 5.39 3.86
N GLY A 81 -9.52 5.60 2.66
CA GLY A 81 -10.84 6.16 2.43
C GLY A 81 -11.96 5.22 2.88
N ASN A 82 -13.17 5.45 2.39
CA ASN A 82 -14.34 4.63 2.70
C ASN A 82 -14.46 3.42 1.75
N ASN A 83 -15.12 2.35 2.21
CA ASN A 83 -15.42 1.16 1.41
C ASN A 83 -14.18 0.48 0.82
N ILE A 84 -13.09 0.45 1.54
CA ILE A 84 -11.84 -0.19 1.11
C ILE A 84 -11.92 -1.69 1.36
N TYR A 85 -11.47 -2.47 0.38
CA TYR A 85 -11.32 -3.90 0.51
C TYR A 85 -9.89 -4.35 0.27
N PHE A 86 -9.27 -5.02 1.26
CA PHE A 86 -8.03 -5.76 1.08
C PHE A 86 -8.30 -7.25 1.16
N ASN A 87 -7.89 -7.97 0.13
CA ASN A 87 -7.89 -9.42 0.14
C ASN A 87 -6.70 -9.94 0.98
N PHE A 88 -6.65 -11.23 1.25
CA PHE A 88 -5.61 -11.84 2.08
C PHE A 88 -4.21 -11.67 1.48
N GLY A 89 -3.21 -11.58 2.38
CA GLY A 89 -1.80 -11.48 2.00
C GLY A 89 -1.38 -10.14 1.42
N VAL A 90 -2.22 -9.09 1.51
CA VAL A 90 -1.78 -7.74 1.13
C VAL A 90 -0.63 -7.32 2.02
N THR A 91 0.42 -6.75 1.40
CA THR A 91 1.62 -6.28 2.07
C THR A 91 1.84 -4.81 1.81
N LEU A 92 1.90 -4.01 2.88
CA LEU A 92 2.27 -2.59 2.82
C LEU A 92 3.63 -2.39 3.47
N VAL A 93 4.64 -2.01 2.68
CA VAL A 93 5.92 -1.53 3.22
C VAL A 93 5.71 -0.05 3.52
N ASP A 94 5.06 0.23 4.65
CA ASP A 94 4.54 1.53 5.06
C ASP A 94 5.54 2.32 5.91
N ASP A 95 6.79 2.39 5.47
CA ASP A 95 7.83 3.20 6.12
C ASP A 95 7.52 4.70 6.02
N THR A 96 6.80 5.12 4.98
CA THR A 96 6.15 6.42 4.89
C THR A 96 4.71 6.28 4.40
N HIS A 97 4.06 7.38 4.05
CA HIS A 97 2.63 7.43 3.80
C HIS A 97 2.18 6.64 2.56
N VAL A 98 1.08 5.89 2.72
CA VAL A 98 0.31 5.27 1.65
C VAL A 98 -1.12 5.82 1.73
N TYR A 99 -1.59 6.43 0.66
CA TYR A 99 -2.95 6.92 0.55
C TYR A 99 -3.75 6.02 -0.40
N ILE A 100 -4.94 5.59 0.03
CA ILE A 100 -5.83 4.75 -0.77
C ILE A 100 -7.22 5.37 -0.76
N GLY A 101 -7.68 5.81 -1.92
CA GLY A 101 -8.96 6.49 -2.11
C GLY A 101 -10.16 5.55 -1.98
N ASP A 102 -11.34 6.16 -1.76
CA ASP A 102 -12.61 5.47 -1.52
C ASP A 102 -12.89 4.37 -2.55
N SER A 103 -13.53 3.29 -2.11
CA SER A 103 -14.02 2.18 -2.95
C SER A 103 -12.93 1.42 -3.71
N THR A 104 -11.67 1.54 -3.30
CA THR A 104 -10.55 0.82 -3.92
C THR A 104 -10.44 -0.60 -3.36
N MET A 105 -10.17 -1.54 -4.26
CA MET A 105 -10.04 -2.97 -3.96
C MET A 105 -8.63 -3.46 -4.29
N LEU A 106 -7.99 -4.11 -3.31
CA LEU A 106 -6.71 -4.79 -3.49
C LEU A 106 -6.93 -6.32 -3.52
N GLY A 107 -6.52 -6.94 -4.60
CA GLY A 107 -6.52 -8.41 -4.76
C GLY A 107 -5.53 -9.10 -3.82
N PRO A 108 -5.55 -10.45 -3.76
CA PRO A 108 -4.65 -11.20 -2.89
C PRO A 108 -3.19 -10.98 -3.27
N ASN A 109 -2.34 -10.91 -2.24
CA ASN A 109 -0.89 -10.74 -2.39
C ASN A 109 -0.46 -9.46 -3.14
N VAL A 110 -1.27 -8.40 -3.12
CA VAL A 110 -0.85 -7.09 -3.60
C VAL A 110 0.23 -6.54 -2.67
N VAL A 111 1.30 -5.99 -3.25
CA VAL A 111 2.40 -5.36 -2.51
C VAL A 111 2.46 -3.88 -2.87
N ILE A 112 2.43 -3.01 -1.88
CA ILE A 112 2.65 -1.57 -2.04
C ILE A 112 3.87 -1.19 -1.19
N ALA A 113 4.93 -0.70 -1.83
CA ALA A 113 6.16 -0.34 -1.15
C ALA A 113 6.41 1.16 -1.22
N THR A 114 6.68 1.76 -0.06
CA THR A 114 7.13 3.16 0.02
C THR A 114 8.63 3.29 0.20
N ALA A 115 9.33 2.19 0.56
CA ALA A 115 10.74 2.18 0.89
C ALA A 115 11.59 1.66 -0.25
N GLY A 116 12.78 2.24 -0.40
CA GLY A 116 13.82 1.79 -1.33
C GLY A 116 15.23 1.97 -0.76
N HIS A 117 16.16 1.21 -1.30
CA HIS A 117 17.57 1.32 -0.96
C HIS A 117 18.37 1.95 -2.09
N PRO A 118 19.46 2.70 -1.79
CA PRO A 118 20.35 3.24 -2.81
C PRO A 118 20.92 2.15 -3.71
N ILE A 119 21.00 2.44 -5.01
CA ILE A 119 21.64 1.55 -5.99
C ILE A 119 23.15 1.45 -5.72
N LEU A 120 23.78 2.55 -5.25
CA LEU A 120 25.21 2.60 -4.97
C LEU A 120 25.60 1.62 -3.84
N PRO A 121 26.50 0.64 -4.09
CA PRO A 121 26.84 -0.40 -3.12
C PRO A 121 27.37 0.14 -1.79
N GLU A 122 28.18 1.19 -1.81
CA GLU A 122 28.76 1.79 -0.59
C GLU A 122 27.73 2.41 0.34
N LEU A 123 26.57 2.85 -0.17
CA LEU A 123 25.45 3.33 0.63
C LEU A 123 24.58 2.17 1.09
N ARG A 124 24.37 1.17 0.22
CA ARG A 124 23.52 0.02 0.53
C ARG A 124 24.12 -0.87 1.61
N VAL A 125 25.45 -1.08 1.61
CA VAL A 125 26.14 -1.86 2.65
C VAL A 125 26.03 -1.20 4.04
N LYS A 126 25.83 0.10 4.08
CA LYS A 126 25.58 0.87 5.32
C LYS A 126 24.09 0.86 5.73
N ALA A 127 23.25 0.08 5.02
CA ALA A 127 21.81 -0.04 5.25
C ALA A 127 21.03 1.27 5.08
N TYR A 128 21.52 2.25 4.31
CA TYR A 128 20.74 3.44 4.01
C TYR A 128 19.47 3.10 3.24
N GLN A 129 18.41 3.82 3.58
CA GLN A 129 17.08 3.73 2.99
C GLN A 129 16.57 5.13 2.66
N TYR A 130 15.66 5.23 1.71
CA TYR A 130 14.85 6.41 1.43
C TYR A 130 13.40 5.97 1.25
N ASN A 131 12.46 6.88 1.48
CA ASN A 131 11.04 6.61 1.34
C ASN A 131 10.40 7.58 0.36
N ALA A 132 9.39 7.10 -0.37
CA ALA A 132 8.58 7.93 -1.25
C ALA A 132 7.12 7.51 -1.14
N THR A 133 6.25 8.49 -0.88
CA THR A 133 4.81 8.30 -0.67
C THR A 133 4.15 7.69 -1.90
N VAL A 134 3.21 6.76 -1.67
CA VAL A 134 2.40 6.14 -2.72
C VAL A 134 0.96 6.63 -2.62
N HIS A 135 0.35 6.97 -3.76
CA HIS A 135 -1.03 7.37 -3.87
C HIS A 135 -1.81 6.44 -4.79
N ILE A 136 -2.85 5.82 -4.27
CA ILE A 136 -3.83 5.06 -5.06
C ILE A 136 -5.13 5.85 -5.03
N GLY A 137 -5.65 6.17 -6.20
CA GLY A 137 -6.89 6.92 -6.37
C GLY A 137 -8.14 6.18 -5.89
N LYS A 138 -9.29 6.78 -6.13
CA LYS A 138 -10.60 6.23 -5.80
C LYS A 138 -11.02 5.17 -6.80
N ASN A 139 -11.84 4.22 -6.36
CA ASN A 139 -12.46 3.20 -7.21
C ASN A 139 -11.45 2.45 -8.10
N CYS A 140 -10.23 2.22 -7.58
CA CYS A 140 -9.22 1.44 -8.26
C CYS A 140 -9.40 -0.06 -7.96
N TRP A 141 -8.99 -0.89 -8.90
CA TRP A 141 -8.88 -2.33 -8.69
C TRP A 141 -7.46 -2.81 -9.04
N LEU A 142 -6.71 -3.22 -8.04
CA LEU A 142 -5.41 -3.84 -8.20
C LEU A 142 -5.60 -5.36 -8.14
N GLY A 143 -5.35 -6.04 -9.25
CA GLY A 143 -5.46 -7.50 -9.37
C GLY A 143 -4.45 -8.24 -8.49
N ALA A 144 -4.63 -9.55 -8.35
CA ALA A 144 -3.78 -10.40 -7.53
C ALA A 144 -2.30 -10.26 -7.88
N GLY A 145 -1.44 -10.12 -6.85
CA GLY A 145 0.01 -10.07 -7.01
C GLY A 145 0.54 -8.81 -7.70
N VAL A 146 -0.24 -7.74 -7.79
CA VAL A 146 0.25 -6.44 -8.26
C VAL A 146 1.28 -5.89 -7.29
N ILE A 147 2.38 -5.34 -7.82
CA ILE A 147 3.43 -4.68 -7.06
C ILE A 147 3.47 -3.20 -7.46
N VAL A 148 3.36 -2.31 -6.48
CA VAL A 148 3.50 -0.85 -6.67
C VAL A 148 4.79 -0.39 -6.02
N LEU A 149 5.66 0.26 -6.81
CA LEU A 149 6.96 0.74 -6.35
C LEU A 149 6.87 2.09 -5.63
N PRO A 150 7.90 2.49 -4.86
CA PRO A 150 7.92 3.76 -4.13
C PRO A 150 7.68 4.97 -5.03
N GLY A 151 6.93 5.95 -4.52
CA GLY A 151 6.68 7.22 -5.18
C GLY A 151 5.64 7.21 -6.31
N ILE A 152 4.92 6.12 -6.48
CA ILE A 152 3.95 5.94 -7.57
C ILE A 152 2.59 6.56 -7.21
N THR A 153 1.98 7.19 -8.21
CA THR A 153 0.58 7.60 -8.19
C THR A 153 -0.23 6.79 -9.21
N ILE A 154 -1.34 6.20 -8.77
CA ILE A 154 -2.34 5.55 -9.62
C ILE A 154 -3.61 6.41 -9.60
N GLY A 155 -4.04 6.90 -10.76
CA GLY A 155 -5.23 7.74 -10.90
C GLY A 155 -6.54 7.00 -10.64
N ASP A 156 -7.61 7.76 -10.39
CA ASP A 156 -8.94 7.25 -10.08
C ASP A 156 -9.48 6.29 -11.16
N ASN A 157 -10.33 5.34 -10.76
CA ASN A 157 -11.00 4.37 -11.64
C ASN A 157 -10.04 3.47 -12.44
N THR A 158 -8.77 3.36 -12.05
CA THR A 158 -7.77 2.58 -12.78
C THR A 158 -7.80 1.11 -12.37
N VAL A 159 -7.76 0.24 -13.35
CA VAL A 159 -7.64 -1.21 -13.16
C VAL A 159 -6.21 -1.63 -13.49
N VAL A 160 -5.55 -2.27 -12.53
CA VAL A 160 -4.23 -2.87 -12.73
C VAL A 160 -4.34 -4.38 -12.76
N GLY A 161 -4.03 -4.98 -13.91
CA GLY A 161 -4.13 -6.43 -14.11
C GLY A 161 -3.19 -7.23 -13.22
N ALA A 162 -3.60 -8.44 -12.87
CA ALA A 162 -2.85 -9.32 -11.96
C ALA A 162 -1.39 -9.55 -12.40
N GLY A 163 -0.47 -9.65 -11.42
CA GLY A 163 0.96 -9.86 -11.63
C GLY A 163 1.71 -8.67 -12.23
N SER A 164 1.08 -7.51 -12.33
CA SER A 164 1.74 -6.30 -12.87
C SER A 164 2.70 -5.66 -11.88
N VAL A 165 3.79 -5.06 -12.40
CA VAL A 165 4.73 -4.25 -11.61
C VAL A 165 4.66 -2.80 -12.04
N VAL A 166 4.04 -1.96 -11.22
CA VAL A 166 3.83 -0.53 -11.49
C VAL A 166 5.09 0.24 -11.13
N THR A 167 5.81 0.67 -12.17
CA THR A 167 7.11 1.36 -12.07
C THR A 167 7.04 2.84 -12.46
N LYS A 168 5.88 3.33 -12.87
CA LYS A 168 5.59 4.71 -13.26
C LYS A 168 4.15 5.03 -12.93
N ASP A 169 3.83 6.29 -12.77
CA ASP A 169 2.47 6.76 -12.55
C ASP A 169 1.52 6.29 -13.65
N LEU A 170 0.29 6.00 -13.25
CA LEU A 170 -0.78 5.61 -14.16
C LEU A 170 -1.87 6.70 -14.14
N PRO A 171 -2.35 7.15 -15.31
CA PRO A 171 -3.44 8.11 -15.39
C PRO A 171 -4.77 7.50 -14.90
N PRO A 172 -5.80 8.32 -14.62
CA PRO A 172 -7.12 7.81 -14.27
C PRO A 172 -7.83 7.16 -15.46
N ASN A 173 -8.85 6.34 -15.17
CA ASN A 173 -9.76 5.74 -16.14
C ASN A 173 -9.07 4.83 -17.18
N VAL A 174 -8.05 4.08 -16.78
CA VAL A 174 -7.32 3.17 -17.66
C VAL A 174 -7.30 1.73 -17.13
N ILE A 175 -7.04 0.81 -18.05
CA ILE A 175 -6.60 -0.55 -17.75
C ILE A 175 -5.10 -0.61 -18.04
N ALA A 176 -4.30 -1.03 -17.05
CA ALA A 176 -2.86 -1.16 -17.16
C ALA A 176 -2.41 -2.57 -16.77
N VAL A 177 -1.42 -3.13 -17.48
CA VAL A 177 -0.97 -4.52 -17.27
C VAL A 177 0.53 -4.68 -17.51
N GLY A 178 1.09 -5.74 -16.98
CA GLY A 178 2.41 -6.24 -17.34
C GLY A 178 3.54 -5.90 -16.37
N ASN A 179 4.72 -6.40 -16.70
CA ASN A 179 5.98 -6.14 -16.01
C ASN A 179 7.07 -5.75 -17.01
N PRO A 180 7.46 -4.46 -17.08
CA PRO A 180 6.88 -3.33 -16.33
C PRO A 180 5.46 -3.00 -16.79
N CYS A 181 4.61 -2.54 -15.86
CA CYS A 181 3.22 -2.18 -16.12
C CYS A 181 3.11 -1.03 -17.14
N ARG A 182 2.18 -1.16 -18.09
CA ARG A 182 1.88 -0.13 -19.10
C ARG A 182 0.38 -0.02 -19.28
N VAL A 183 -0.08 1.18 -19.61
CA VAL A 183 -1.47 1.40 -20.03
C VAL A 183 -1.75 0.54 -21.26
N LEU A 184 -2.76 -0.30 -21.15
CA LEU A 184 -3.26 -1.15 -22.24
C LEU A 184 -4.28 -0.38 -23.08
N ARG A 185 -5.24 0.27 -22.41
CA ARG A 185 -6.28 1.11 -23.02
C ARG A 185 -7.02 1.93 -21.97
N GLU A 186 -7.80 2.89 -22.42
CA GLU A 186 -8.79 3.60 -21.60
C GLU A 186 -10.02 2.71 -21.36
N ILE A 187 -10.70 2.94 -20.23
CA ILE A 187 -12.03 2.41 -19.93
C ILE A 187 -13.04 3.18 -20.79
N ASN A 188 -13.97 2.50 -21.47
CA ASN A 188 -14.87 3.09 -22.43
C ASN A 188 -16.28 2.46 -22.42
N GLU A 189 -17.15 2.85 -23.35
CA GLU A 189 -18.55 2.37 -23.41
C GLU A 189 -18.69 0.87 -23.58
N HIS A 190 -17.71 0.20 -24.18
CA HIS A 190 -17.71 -1.29 -24.25
C HIS A 190 -17.73 -1.89 -22.85
N ASP A 191 -16.99 -1.32 -21.87
CA ASP A 191 -16.93 -1.79 -20.50
C ASP A 191 -18.23 -1.54 -19.73
N ARG A 192 -19.09 -0.67 -20.24
CA ARG A 192 -20.45 -0.47 -19.71
C ARG A 192 -21.40 -1.59 -20.15
N GLU A 193 -21.23 -2.07 -21.38
CA GLU A 193 -22.07 -3.13 -21.92
C GLU A 193 -21.62 -4.52 -21.50
N TYR A 194 -20.31 -4.74 -21.38
CA TYR A 194 -19.72 -6.04 -21.16
C TYR A 194 -18.81 -6.05 -19.93
N TYR A 195 -19.26 -6.72 -18.87
CA TYR A 195 -18.45 -6.82 -17.65
C TYR A 195 -17.38 -7.93 -17.71
N PHE A 196 -17.53 -8.95 -18.58
CA PHE A 196 -16.56 -10.01 -18.76
C PHE A 196 -16.73 -10.67 -20.14
N LYS A 197 -15.75 -10.51 -21.04
CA LYS A 197 -15.80 -10.98 -22.42
C LYS A 197 -17.10 -10.51 -23.09
N ASP A 198 -17.95 -11.46 -23.49
CA ASP A 198 -19.25 -11.27 -24.14
C ASP A 198 -20.44 -11.30 -23.16
N LYS A 199 -20.17 -11.25 -21.83
CA LYS A 199 -21.18 -11.20 -20.78
C LYS A 199 -21.67 -9.78 -20.54
N LYS A 200 -22.99 -9.59 -20.60
CA LYS A 200 -23.70 -8.33 -20.35
C LYS A 200 -24.34 -8.31 -18.97
#